data_093c7722cfcdb2043c630011a7eb515d
#
_entry.id   093c7722cfcdb2043c630011a7eb515d
#
_cell.length_a   1.000
_cell.length_b   1.000
_cell.length_c   1.000
_cell.angle_alpha   90.00
_cell.angle_beta   90.00
_cell.angle_gamma   90.00
#
_symmetry.space_group_name_H-M   'P 1'
#
loop_
_entity.id
_entity.type
_entity.pdbx_description
1 polymer ?
#
loop_
_entity_poly.entity_id
_entity_poly.type
_entity_poly.pdbx_seq_one_letter_code
_entity_poly.pdbx_strand_id
1 'polypeptide(L)'
;MKREADLDDRIRLLKIVPTLRYGGTERQFMTLSASLDASRFRVELACLRPGGGLAAEAVRHGMPVDTYDIGPFHSARTLALQTRLARDISRRRIDIVHAYDFYGNVFAVAPARLAGAPVVIASIRDRGPYQTAMQLRVQRLMCRAATCVVVNAGAVRDWLVGDGYDPDRIAVIPNGVDLARFDAPVDSAAVRGSLGIEPDAPLVTVVSRVTRLKGLEQFIGAAAVLAERHPRARFLVAGEPAPGDELYLASLKRLAARLGIGDRLVFAGLRQDVPALLGASTVAVMPSLNEALSNSLLESMAAGVPTVATRVGGTPEALTDGESGLLVPPGDMAALAAAVRRLLDDPAAATAYGRAARRVIEQRFSLRTMVAATERLYVGLLQRTARRQAA
;
A
#
# COMPACT_ATOMS: atom_id res chain seq x y z
N MET A 1 39.56 0.97 32.55
CA MET A 1 38.34 1.64 32.02
C MET A 1 37.44 0.58 31.37
N LYS A 2 36.47 0.08 32.14
CA LYS A 2 35.41 -0.80 31.61
C LYS A 2 34.50 0.07 30.75
N ARG A 3 34.34 -0.29 29.46
CA ARG A 3 33.34 0.30 28.58
C ARG A 3 31.98 0.08 29.25
N GLU A 4 31.29 1.14 29.61
CA GLU A 4 29.84 1.10 29.83
C GLU A 4 29.23 0.57 28.53
N ALA A 5 28.80 -0.69 28.58
CA ALA A 5 28.03 -1.29 27.52
C ALA A 5 26.68 -0.55 27.50
N ASP A 6 26.42 0.10 26.42
CA ASP A 6 25.13 0.71 26.05
C ASP A 6 24.04 -0.36 26.21
N LEU A 7 23.39 -0.41 27.37
CA LEU A 7 22.28 -1.32 27.70
C LEU A 7 21.00 -0.78 27.06
N ASP A 8 21.00 -0.66 25.73
CA ASP A 8 19.79 -0.41 24.98
C ASP A 8 19.01 -1.74 24.87
N ASP A 9 18.10 -1.98 25.83
CA ASP A 9 17.25 -3.19 25.90
C ASP A 9 16.17 -3.25 24.81
N ARG A 10 16.11 -2.25 23.93
CA ARG A 10 15.14 -2.21 22.84
C ARG A 10 15.44 -3.27 21.78
N ILE A 11 14.39 -3.82 21.21
CA ILE A 11 14.45 -4.75 20.08
C ILE A 11 15.03 -3.99 18.86
N ARG A 12 16.16 -4.46 18.34
CA ARG A 12 16.85 -3.89 17.17
C ARG A 12 16.22 -4.43 15.90
N LEU A 13 15.49 -3.56 15.20
CA LEU A 13 14.71 -3.89 14.02
C LEU A 13 15.30 -3.24 12.77
N LEU A 14 15.76 -4.05 11.83
CA LEU A 14 16.16 -3.59 10.50
C LEU A 14 15.03 -3.86 9.50
N LYS A 15 14.47 -2.81 8.92
CA LYS A 15 13.45 -2.91 7.88
C LYS A 15 14.06 -2.56 6.51
N ILE A 16 13.78 -3.37 5.50
CA ILE A 16 14.40 -3.25 4.17
C ILE A 16 13.33 -3.19 3.09
N VAL A 17 13.37 -2.14 2.26
CA VAL A 17 12.43 -1.91 1.14
C VAL A 17 13.21 -1.68 -0.17
N PRO A 18 12.68 -2.02 -1.34
CA PRO A 18 13.39 -1.81 -2.60
C PRO A 18 13.74 -0.34 -2.88
N THR A 19 12.85 0.58 -2.54
CA THR A 19 12.98 2.02 -2.82
C THR A 19 12.18 2.83 -1.79
N LEU A 20 12.51 4.11 -1.63
CA LEU A 20 11.75 5.08 -0.83
C LEU A 20 11.03 6.12 -1.72
N ARG A 21 10.66 5.74 -2.94
CA ARG A 21 9.78 6.55 -3.79
C ARG A 21 8.34 6.54 -3.26
N TYR A 22 7.50 7.45 -3.77
CA TYR A 22 6.08 7.42 -3.42
C TYR A 22 5.39 6.21 -4.04
N GLY A 23 4.85 5.34 -3.20
CA GLY A 23 4.13 4.12 -3.55
C GLY A 23 3.34 3.60 -2.36
N GLY A 24 2.40 2.69 -2.61
CA GLY A 24 1.53 2.16 -1.55
C GLY A 24 2.30 1.36 -0.50
N THR A 25 3.20 0.48 -0.92
CA THR A 25 4.05 -0.32 -0.02
C THR A 25 5.01 0.57 0.76
N GLU A 26 5.68 1.50 0.08
CA GLU A 26 6.67 2.41 0.67
C GLU A 26 6.02 3.36 1.69
N ARG A 27 4.81 3.85 1.40
CA ARG A 27 4.04 4.66 2.36
C ARG A 27 3.70 3.86 3.61
N GLN A 28 3.19 2.64 3.47
CA GLN A 28 2.90 1.76 4.61
C GLN A 28 4.16 1.37 5.38
N PHE A 29 5.27 1.12 4.67
CA PHE A 29 6.58 0.86 5.28
C PHE A 29 7.03 2.03 6.17
N MET A 30 6.96 3.27 5.66
CA MET A 30 7.33 4.47 6.41
C MET A 30 6.38 4.73 7.57
N THR A 31 5.06 4.74 7.33
CA THR A 31 4.05 5.00 8.35
C THR A 31 4.17 4.00 9.51
N LEU A 32 4.28 2.70 9.21
CA LEU A 32 4.50 1.69 10.23
C LEU A 32 5.82 1.90 10.99
N SER A 33 6.92 2.21 10.28
CA SER A 33 8.24 2.39 10.91
C SER A 33 8.25 3.56 11.90
N ALA A 34 7.62 4.68 11.53
CA ALA A 34 7.53 5.88 12.36
C ALA A 34 6.55 5.74 13.54
N SER A 35 5.67 4.73 13.51
CA SER A 35 4.61 4.55 14.52
C SER A 35 4.87 3.41 15.52
N LEU A 36 5.94 2.64 15.35
CA LEU A 36 6.35 1.64 16.33
C LEU A 36 6.78 2.32 17.63
N ASP A 37 6.50 1.69 18.76
CA ASP A 37 6.86 2.21 20.09
C ASP A 37 8.38 2.34 20.23
N ALA A 38 8.89 3.58 20.21
CA ALA A 38 10.31 3.89 20.29
C ALA A 38 10.96 3.51 21.62
N SER A 39 10.17 3.27 22.69
CA SER A 39 10.67 2.75 23.95
C SER A 39 10.99 1.25 23.89
N ARG A 40 10.39 0.53 22.93
CA ARG A 40 10.51 -0.93 22.77
C ARG A 40 11.33 -1.32 21.54
N PHE A 41 11.29 -0.50 20.50
CA PHE A 41 11.92 -0.81 19.21
C PHE A 41 12.92 0.27 18.80
N ARG A 42 14.12 -0.16 18.46
CA ARG A 42 15.10 0.66 17.75
C ARG A 42 15.01 0.33 16.27
N VAL A 43 14.37 1.21 15.50
CA VAL A 43 14.11 1.00 14.08
C VAL A 43 15.24 1.58 13.23
N GLU A 44 15.82 0.74 12.39
CA GLU A 44 16.78 1.11 11.35
C GLU A 44 16.18 0.76 9.98
N LEU A 45 16.39 1.64 9.00
CA LEU A 45 15.82 1.47 7.66
C LEU A 45 16.93 1.20 6.64
N ALA A 46 16.60 0.41 5.63
CA ALA A 46 17.48 0.23 4.48
C ALA A 46 16.68 0.23 3.17
N CYS A 47 17.30 0.71 2.09
CA CYS A 47 16.75 0.63 0.75
C CYS A 47 17.78 0.10 -0.25
N LEU A 48 17.29 -0.49 -1.34
CA LEU A 48 18.12 -1.11 -2.38
C LEU A 48 18.46 -0.16 -3.53
N ARG A 49 17.81 1.01 -3.55
CA ARG A 49 18.09 2.07 -4.52
C ARG A 49 18.08 3.41 -3.80
N PRO A 50 19.04 4.30 -4.11
CA PRO A 50 19.13 5.60 -3.47
C PRO A 50 17.97 6.53 -3.85
N GLY A 51 17.68 7.49 -2.98
CA GLY A 51 16.72 8.56 -3.22
C GLY A 51 15.27 8.14 -3.01
N GLY A 52 14.37 9.06 -3.38
CA GLY A 52 12.92 8.93 -3.19
C GLY A 52 12.38 9.94 -2.17
N GLY A 53 11.13 10.40 -2.39
CA GLY A 53 10.51 11.46 -1.56
C GLY A 53 10.32 11.05 -0.10
N LEU A 54 10.22 9.75 0.20
CA LEU A 54 10.08 9.24 1.56
C LEU A 54 11.41 9.18 2.34
N ALA A 55 12.57 9.27 1.67
CA ALA A 55 13.87 9.30 2.36
C ALA A 55 14.00 10.54 3.27
N ALA A 56 13.54 11.71 2.80
CA ALA A 56 13.52 12.91 3.62
C ALA A 56 12.57 12.80 4.83
N GLU A 57 11.48 12.06 4.70
CA GLU A 57 10.55 11.77 5.79
C GLU A 57 11.21 10.89 6.87
N ALA A 58 11.95 9.85 6.46
CA ALA A 58 12.73 9.01 7.38
C ALA A 58 13.72 9.85 8.22
N VAL A 59 14.44 10.78 7.58
CA VAL A 59 15.38 11.67 8.27
C VAL A 59 14.65 12.56 9.28
N ARG A 60 13.49 13.13 8.93
CA ARG A 60 12.69 13.95 9.88
C ARG A 60 12.21 13.15 11.10
N HIS A 61 11.98 11.86 10.95
CA HIS A 61 11.64 10.95 12.05
C HIS A 61 12.87 10.43 12.81
N GLY A 62 14.08 10.93 12.53
CA GLY A 62 15.32 10.47 13.16
C GLY A 62 15.69 9.02 12.84
N MET A 63 15.15 8.45 11.77
CA MET A 63 15.45 7.08 11.35
C MET A 63 16.58 7.10 10.29
N PRO A 64 17.76 6.54 10.59
CA PRO A 64 18.82 6.43 9.60
C PRO A 64 18.41 5.46 8.49
N VAL A 65 18.78 5.78 7.25
CA VAL A 65 18.53 4.95 6.08
C VAL A 65 19.85 4.49 5.47
N ASP A 66 20.15 3.20 5.55
CA ASP A 66 21.24 2.60 4.82
C ASP A 66 20.86 2.36 3.36
N THR A 67 21.76 2.64 2.44
CA THR A 67 21.55 2.34 1.02
C THR A 67 22.48 1.23 0.57
N TYR A 68 21.87 0.17 0.01
CA TYR A 68 22.57 -0.95 -0.63
C TYR A 68 22.33 -0.90 -2.14
N ASP A 69 22.77 0.14 -2.81
CA ASP A 69 22.53 0.38 -4.25
C ASP A 69 22.90 -0.82 -5.11
N ILE A 70 21.97 -1.77 -5.24
CA ILE A 70 22.16 -3.04 -5.93
C ILE A 70 22.09 -2.89 -7.45
N GLY A 71 22.94 -3.64 -8.13
CA GLY A 71 22.82 -3.90 -9.56
C GLY A 71 21.94 -5.14 -9.85
N PRO A 72 22.16 -5.81 -10.99
CA PRO A 72 21.55 -7.11 -11.26
C PRO A 72 21.86 -8.12 -10.15
N PHE A 73 20.92 -8.98 -9.77
CA PHE A 73 21.09 -9.93 -8.66
C PHE A 73 22.25 -10.93 -8.84
N HIS A 74 22.59 -11.25 -10.07
CA HIS A 74 23.70 -12.14 -10.41
C HIS A 74 25.06 -11.44 -10.46
N SER A 75 25.15 -10.14 -10.14
CA SER A 75 26.40 -9.40 -10.17
C SER A 75 27.25 -9.61 -8.93
N ALA A 76 28.57 -9.61 -9.08
CA ALA A 76 29.53 -9.66 -7.97
C ALA A 76 29.32 -8.50 -6.98
N ARG A 77 28.91 -7.31 -7.48
CA ARG A 77 28.55 -6.15 -6.67
C ARG A 77 27.39 -6.47 -5.71
N THR A 78 26.32 -7.10 -6.19
CA THR A 78 25.17 -7.46 -5.34
C THR A 78 25.57 -8.49 -4.29
N LEU A 79 26.38 -9.48 -4.63
CA LEU A 79 26.92 -10.45 -3.67
C LEU A 79 27.80 -9.79 -2.59
N ALA A 80 28.65 -8.84 -2.97
CA ALA A 80 29.45 -8.07 -2.02
C ALA A 80 28.57 -7.24 -1.07
N LEU A 81 27.47 -6.65 -1.57
CA LEU A 81 26.51 -5.90 -0.76
C LEU A 81 25.69 -6.81 0.17
N GLN A 82 25.35 -8.03 -0.25
CA GLN A 82 24.74 -9.04 0.63
C GLN A 82 25.69 -9.46 1.76
N THR A 83 26.98 -9.62 1.46
CA THR A 83 28.02 -9.88 2.47
C THR A 83 28.17 -8.70 3.44
N ARG A 84 28.12 -7.46 2.94
CA ARG A 84 28.09 -6.24 3.77
C ARG A 84 26.87 -6.25 4.68
N LEU A 85 25.66 -6.52 4.15
CA LEU A 85 24.42 -6.61 4.93
C LEU A 85 24.54 -7.63 6.06
N ALA A 86 25.07 -8.84 5.78
CA ALA A 86 25.28 -9.86 6.80
C ALA A 86 26.21 -9.38 7.93
N ARG A 87 27.32 -8.71 7.59
CA ARG A 87 28.23 -8.12 8.58
C ARG A 87 27.59 -7.01 9.39
N ASP A 88 26.80 -6.14 8.75
CA ASP A 88 26.08 -5.04 9.41
C ASP A 88 25.05 -5.60 10.40
N ILE A 89 24.28 -6.64 10.03
CA ILE A 89 23.34 -7.32 10.91
C ILE A 89 24.05 -7.89 12.14
N SER A 90 25.13 -8.66 11.95
CA SER A 90 25.89 -9.25 13.07
C SER A 90 26.53 -8.19 13.96
N ARG A 91 27.18 -7.17 13.38
CA ARG A 91 27.84 -6.09 14.12
C ARG A 91 26.88 -5.27 14.97
N ARG A 92 25.70 -4.96 14.41
CA ARG A 92 24.64 -4.16 15.09
C ARG A 92 23.77 -5.02 15.98
N ARG A 93 23.96 -6.35 15.99
CA ARG A 93 23.16 -7.33 16.75
C ARG A 93 21.66 -7.17 16.47
N ILE A 94 21.29 -7.16 15.18
CA ILE A 94 19.90 -6.99 14.76
C ILE A 94 19.08 -8.22 15.21
N ASP A 95 18.00 -7.98 15.95
CA ASP A 95 17.10 -9.02 16.44
C ASP A 95 16.07 -9.45 15.40
N ILE A 96 15.58 -8.49 14.63
CA ILE A 96 14.55 -8.72 13.59
C ILE A 96 15.00 -8.06 12.29
N VAL A 97 15.02 -8.83 11.22
CA VAL A 97 15.12 -8.32 9.85
C VAL A 97 13.76 -8.47 9.16
N HIS A 98 13.17 -7.37 8.70
CA HIS A 98 11.89 -7.39 7.99
C HIS A 98 12.05 -6.82 6.59
N ALA A 99 12.08 -7.70 5.59
CA ALA A 99 12.24 -7.38 4.19
C ALA A 99 10.87 -7.24 3.49
N TYR A 100 10.80 -6.32 2.51
CA TYR A 100 9.57 -6.01 1.79
C TYR A 100 9.72 -6.28 0.30
N ASP A 101 8.69 -6.87 -0.28
CA ASP A 101 8.53 -7.21 -1.68
C ASP A 101 9.62 -8.12 -2.26
N PHE A 102 9.48 -8.53 -3.51
CA PHE A 102 10.38 -9.48 -4.16
C PHE A 102 11.87 -9.12 -4.00
N TYR A 103 12.23 -7.89 -4.38
CA TYR A 103 13.64 -7.48 -4.37
C TYR A 103 14.23 -7.40 -2.96
N GLY A 104 13.48 -6.88 -2.00
CA GLY A 104 13.88 -6.85 -0.60
C GLY A 104 14.05 -8.25 -0.01
N ASN A 105 13.09 -9.14 -0.26
CA ASN A 105 13.11 -10.52 0.23
C ASN A 105 14.32 -11.30 -0.33
N VAL A 106 14.55 -11.21 -1.65
CA VAL A 106 15.68 -11.93 -2.29
C VAL A 106 17.03 -11.37 -1.86
N PHE A 107 17.13 -10.06 -1.64
CA PHE A 107 18.36 -9.44 -1.19
C PHE A 107 18.69 -9.76 0.27
N ALA A 108 17.71 -9.76 1.18
CA ALA A 108 17.97 -9.70 2.61
C ALA A 108 17.81 -11.03 3.36
N VAL A 109 16.91 -11.93 2.91
CA VAL A 109 16.55 -13.11 3.73
C VAL A 109 17.73 -14.04 3.94
N ALA A 110 18.45 -14.41 2.88
CA ALA A 110 19.61 -15.31 3.00
C ALA A 110 20.76 -14.69 3.83
N PRO A 111 21.20 -13.44 3.57
CA PRO A 111 22.22 -12.78 4.41
C PRO A 111 21.80 -12.65 5.88
N ALA A 112 20.52 -12.35 6.18
CA ALA A 112 20.04 -12.23 7.54
C ALA A 112 20.09 -13.57 8.29
N ARG A 113 19.74 -14.67 7.62
CA ARG A 113 19.85 -16.02 8.21
C ARG A 113 21.30 -16.42 8.45
N LEU A 114 22.19 -16.16 7.49
CA LEU A 114 23.62 -16.44 7.62
C LEU A 114 24.29 -15.60 8.73
N ALA A 115 23.81 -14.37 8.92
CA ALA A 115 24.28 -13.49 10.00
C ALA A 115 23.73 -13.90 11.40
N GLY A 116 22.86 -14.91 11.49
CA GLY A 116 22.29 -15.38 12.75
C GLY A 116 21.19 -14.50 13.32
N ALA A 117 20.52 -13.65 12.50
CA ALA A 117 19.39 -12.86 12.98
C ALA A 117 18.30 -13.78 13.58
N PRO A 118 17.88 -13.58 14.83
CA PRO A 118 16.90 -14.43 15.51
C PRO A 118 15.58 -14.55 14.74
N VAL A 119 15.10 -13.44 14.18
CA VAL A 119 13.85 -13.38 13.42
C VAL A 119 14.09 -12.76 12.06
N VAL A 120 13.68 -13.44 10.99
CA VAL A 120 13.72 -12.94 9.62
C VAL A 120 12.31 -13.01 9.02
N ILE A 121 11.77 -11.87 8.62
CA ILE A 121 10.41 -11.73 8.07
C ILE A 121 10.50 -11.31 6.60
N ALA A 122 9.76 -12.01 5.75
CA ALA A 122 9.54 -11.63 4.36
C ALA A 122 8.12 -11.07 4.18
N SER A 123 7.96 -9.87 3.63
CA SER A 123 6.64 -9.33 3.29
C SER A 123 6.32 -9.51 1.82
N ILE A 124 5.09 -9.96 1.52
CA ILE A 124 4.53 -10.02 0.17
C ILE A 124 3.29 -9.14 0.14
N ARG A 125 3.33 -8.07 -0.66
CA ARG A 125 2.32 -6.99 -0.65
C ARG A 125 1.48 -6.95 -1.92
N ASP A 126 1.80 -7.80 -2.91
CA ASP A 126 1.02 -7.98 -4.13
C ASP A 126 1.12 -9.43 -4.61
N ARG A 127 0.35 -9.77 -5.65
CA ARG A 127 0.36 -11.11 -6.25
C ARG A 127 1.44 -11.28 -7.34
N GLY A 128 2.35 -10.33 -7.48
CA GLY A 128 3.44 -10.39 -8.44
C GLY A 128 3.02 -10.47 -9.91
N PRO A 129 2.07 -9.64 -10.41
CA PRO A 129 1.49 -9.77 -11.75
C PRO A 129 2.51 -9.63 -12.88
N TYR A 130 3.68 -9.07 -12.57
CA TYR A 130 4.78 -8.88 -13.52
C TYR A 130 5.99 -9.79 -13.22
N GLN A 131 5.87 -10.72 -12.28
CA GLN A 131 6.95 -11.64 -11.94
C GLN A 131 6.95 -12.85 -12.87
N THR A 132 8.14 -13.25 -13.32
CA THR A 132 8.33 -14.48 -14.09
C THR A 132 8.20 -15.71 -13.18
N ALA A 133 7.95 -16.88 -13.77
CA ALA A 133 7.90 -18.14 -13.02
C ALA A 133 9.19 -18.42 -12.23
N MET A 134 10.36 -18.01 -12.76
CA MET A 134 11.64 -18.13 -12.05
C MET A 134 11.69 -17.21 -10.83
N GLN A 135 11.24 -15.96 -10.96
CA GLN A 135 11.18 -15.01 -9.84
C GLN A 135 10.24 -15.51 -8.73
N LEU A 136 9.08 -16.06 -9.08
CA LEU A 136 8.17 -16.67 -8.11
C LEU A 136 8.80 -17.86 -7.37
N ARG A 137 9.54 -18.73 -8.09
CA ARG A 137 10.30 -19.85 -7.46
C ARG A 137 11.37 -19.35 -6.50
N VAL A 138 12.15 -18.34 -6.89
CA VAL A 138 13.18 -17.73 -6.03
C VAL A 138 12.54 -17.08 -4.80
N GLN A 139 11.46 -16.33 -4.96
CA GLN A 139 10.72 -15.74 -3.84
C GLN A 139 10.23 -16.82 -2.86
N ARG A 140 9.64 -17.90 -3.38
CA ARG A 140 9.19 -19.02 -2.52
C ARG A 140 10.36 -19.64 -1.74
N LEU A 141 11.52 -19.84 -2.38
CA LEU A 141 12.71 -20.36 -1.70
C LEU A 141 13.16 -19.42 -0.58
N MET A 142 13.23 -18.12 -0.83
CA MET A 142 13.58 -17.13 0.21
C MET A 142 12.56 -17.10 1.34
N CYS A 143 11.27 -17.15 1.02
CA CYS A 143 10.21 -17.19 2.04
C CYS A 143 10.24 -18.46 2.90
N ARG A 144 10.67 -19.60 2.35
CA ARG A 144 10.93 -20.83 3.14
C ARG A 144 12.08 -20.65 4.14
N ALA A 145 13.08 -19.85 3.80
CA ALA A 145 14.17 -19.53 4.71
C ALA A 145 13.80 -18.47 5.77
N ALA A 146 12.77 -17.65 5.54
CA ALA A 146 12.29 -16.67 6.51
C ALA A 146 11.64 -17.34 7.73
N THR A 147 11.57 -16.69 8.88
CA THR A 147 10.85 -17.16 10.08
C THR A 147 9.35 -17.07 9.89
N CYS A 148 8.89 -16.02 9.20
CA CYS A 148 7.48 -15.74 8.93
C CYS A 148 7.34 -14.98 7.61
N VAL A 149 6.21 -15.18 6.93
CA VAL A 149 5.79 -14.36 5.78
C VAL A 149 4.65 -13.47 6.21
N VAL A 150 4.76 -12.15 5.98
CA VAL A 150 3.72 -11.18 6.29
C VAL A 150 3.04 -10.75 5.01
N VAL A 151 1.70 -10.82 4.99
CA VAL A 151 0.85 -10.36 3.88
C VAL A 151 -0.16 -9.34 4.38
N ASN A 152 -0.73 -8.54 3.47
CA ASN A 152 -1.67 -7.47 3.84
C ASN A 152 -3.14 -7.82 3.62
N ALA A 153 -3.45 -9.02 3.15
CA ALA A 153 -4.82 -9.49 2.93
C ALA A 153 -4.92 -11.01 3.05
N GLY A 154 -6.07 -11.53 3.48
CA GLY A 154 -6.39 -12.95 3.48
C GLY A 154 -6.36 -13.54 2.08
N ALA A 155 -6.86 -12.82 1.08
CA ALA A 155 -6.80 -13.22 -0.32
C ALA A 155 -5.36 -13.46 -0.84
N VAL A 156 -4.37 -12.71 -0.33
CA VAL A 156 -2.95 -12.96 -0.65
C VAL A 156 -2.45 -14.20 0.07
N ARG A 157 -2.82 -14.40 1.35
CA ARG A 157 -2.51 -15.63 2.09
C ARG A 157 -3.04 -16.86 1.35
N ASP A 158 -4.30 -16.84 0.97
CA ASP A 158 -4.96 -17.98 0.30
C ASP A 158 -4.30 -18.30 -1.03
N TRP A 159 -3.93 -17.27 -1.80
CA TRP A 159 -3.15 -17.44 -3.01
C TRP A 159 -1.78 -18.07 -2.73
N LEU A 160 -1.03 -17.62 -1.72
CA LEU A 160 0.27 -18.18 -1.35
C LEU A 160 0.14 -19.65 -0.90
N VAL A 161 -0.89 -19.97 -0.10
CA VAL A 161 -1.16 -21.34 0.33
C VAL A 161 -1.44 -22.23 -0.89
N GLY A 162 -2.26 -21.77 -1.83
CA GLY A 162 -2.49 -22.45 -3.11
C GLY A 162 -1.22 -22.63 -3.96
N ASP A 163 -0.25 -21.73 -3.81
CA ASP A 163 1.07 -21.80 -4.44
C ASP A 163 2.12 -22.61 -3.62
N GLY A 164 1.70 -23.30 -2.55
CA GLY A 164 2.52 -24.22 -1.73
C GLY A 164 3.39 -23.56 -0.67
N TYR A 165 2.96 -22.40 -0.15
CA TYR A 165 3.53 -21.83 1.06
C TYR A 165 2.89 -22.48 2.29
N ASP A 166 3.65 -22.56 3.38
CA ASP A 166 3.20 -23.10 4.66
C ASP A 166 2.24 -22.10 5.35
N PRO A 167 0.94 -22.46 5.54
CA PRO A 167 -0.04 -21.57 6.15
C PRO A 167 0.30 -21.14 7.58
N ASP A 168 1.01 -22.00 8.36
CA ASP A 168 1.37 -21.71 9.74
C ASP A 168 2.49 -20.67 9.86
N ARG A 169 3.13 -20.36 8.74
CA ARG A 169 4.20 -19.36 8.65
C ARG A 169 3.74 -18.06 7.99
N ILE A 170 2.46 -17.92 7.66
CA ILE A 170 1.90 -16.71 7.06
C ILE A 170 1.09 -15.94 8.11
N ALA A 171 1.48 -14.71 8.37
CA ALA A 171 0.72 -13.76 9.19
C ALA A 171 0.04 -12.71 8.29
N VAL A 172 -1.26 -12.52 8.49
CA VAL A 172 -2.03 -11.46 7.81
C VAL A 172 -2.06 -10.22 8.69
N ILE A 173 -1.45 -9.14 8.22
CA ILE A 173 -1.50 -7.82 8.87
C ILE A 173 -1.94 -6.81 7.81
N PRO A 174 -3.21 -6.40 7.82
CA PRO A 174 -3.74 -5.42 6.87
C PRO A 174 -3.02 -4.08 6.95
N ASN A 175 -3.08 -3.32 5.86
CA ASN A 175 -2.64 -1.93 5.83
C ASN A 175 -3.44 -1.10 6.82
N GLY A 176 -2.78 -0.12 7.45
CA GLY A 176 -3.41 0.81 8.39
C GLY A 176 -3.51 2.23 7.82
N VAL A 177 -4.58 2.92 8.18
CA VAL A 177 -4.79 4.34 7.85
C VAL A 177 -4.61 5.18 9.10
N ASP A 178 -3.83 6.25 8.98
CA ASP A 178 -3.75 7.29 9.99
C ASP A 178 -5.00 8.18 9.89
N LEU A 179 -5.94 7.95 10.80
CA LEU A 179 -7.24 8.62 10.82
C LEU A 179 -7.13 10.12 11.09
N ALA A 180 -6.12 10.56 11.85
CA ALA A 180 -5.93 11.98 12.15
C ALA A 180 -5.74 12.83 10.88
N ARG A 181 -5.21 12.24 9.81
CA ARG A 181 -5.08 12.90 8.50
C ARG A 181 -6.43 13.18 7.82
N PHE A 182 -7.50 12.49 8.21
CA PHE A 182 -8.84 12.57 7.62
C PHE A 182 -9.84 13.27 8.54
N ASP A 183 -9.43 13.67 9.75
CA ASP A 183 -10.30 14.37 10.72
C ASP A 183 -10.22 15.89 10.57
N ALA A 184 -9.23 16.41 9.84
CA ALA A 184 -9.11 17.85 9.59
C ALA A 184 -10.25 18.36 8.69
N PRO A 185 -10.84 19.52 8.99
CA PRO A 185 -11.83 20.14 8.12
C PRO A 185 -11.26 20.37 6.72
N VAL A 186 -12.06 20.05 5.69
CA VAL A 186 -11.68 20.23 4.29
C VAL A 186 -12.40 21.40 3.68
N ASP A 187 -11.66 22.38 3.18
CA ASP A 187 -12.22 23.42 2.29
C ASP A 187 -12.43 22.82 0.89
N SER A 188 -13.58 22.17 0.72
CA SER A 188 -13.95 21.51 -0.54
C SER A 188 -14.02 22.49 -1.71
N ALA A 189 -14.40 23.76 -1.47
CA ALA A 189 -14.49 24.78 -2.52
C ALA A 189 -13.11 25.17 -3.03
N ALA A 190 -12.14 25.38 -2.14
CA ALA A 190 -10.75 25.67 -2.51
C ALA A 190 -10.11 24.49 -3.26
N VAL A 191 -10.32 23.25 -2.79
CA VAL A 191 -9.81 22.05 -3.48
C VAL A 191 -10.38 21.94 -4.89
N ARG A 192 -11.70 22.06 -5.05
CA ARG A 192 -12.38 22.00 -6.36
C ARG A 192 -11.93 23.14 -7.28
N GLY A 193 -11.85 24.37 -6.75
CA GLY A 193 -11.37 25.53 -7.49
C GLY A 193 -9.95 25.36 -8.03
N SER A 194 -9.04 24.72 -7.25
CA SER A 194 -7.68 24.40 -7.70
C SER A 194 -7.63 23.42 -8.88
N LEU A 195 -8.72 22.70 -9.12
CA LEU A 195 -8.88 21.72 -10.21
C LEU A 195 -9.74 22.24 -11.36
N GLY A 196 -10.21 23.50 -11.27
CA GLY A 196 -11.15 24.06 -12.25
C GLY A 196 -12.55 23.43 -12.20
N ILE A 197 -12.97 22.94 -11.02
CA ILE A 197 -14.25 22.24 -10.80
C ILE A 197 -15.19 23.17 -10.04
N GLU A 198 -16.44 23.27 -10.50
CA GLU A 198 -17.47 24.06 -9.84
C GLU A 198 -17.76 23.54 -8.41
N PRO A 199 -18.05 24.43 -7.43
CA PRO A 199 -18.18 24.05 -6.01
C PRO A 199 -19.23 22.97 -5.74
N ASP A 200 -20.32 22.94 -6.47
CA ASP A 200 -21.48 22.05 -6.30
C ASP A 200 -21.60 20.97 -7.39
N ALA A 201 -20.61 20.85 -8.28
CA ALA A 201 -20.59 19.77 -9.27
C ALA A 201 -20.35 18.41 -8.59
N PRO A 202 -21.10 17.35 -8.91
CA PRO A 202 -20.75 16.01 -8.45
C PRO A 202 -19.34 15.63 -8.91
N LEU A 203 -18.45 15.25 -7.97
CA LEU A 203 -17.08 14.88 -8.24
C LEU A 203 -16.87 13.40 -8.01
N VAL A 204 -16.54 12.66 -9.06
CA VAL A 204 -16.22 11.22 -9.03
C VAL A 204 -14.72 11.03 -9.17
N THR A 205 -14.08 10.47 -8.14
CA THR A 205 -12.62 10.51 -7.99
C THR A 205 -12.01 9.11 -7.97
N VAL A 206 -10.93 8.92 -8.73
CA VAL A 206 -9.98 7.80 -8.61
C VAL A 206 -8.66 8.30 -8.07
N VAL A 207 -8.17 7.71 -6.98
CA VAL A 207 -6.80 7.95 -6.47
C VAL A 207 -5.98 6.70 -6.73
N SER A 208 -5.08 6.75 -7.71
CA SER A 208 -4.23 5.60 -8.03
C SER A 208 -3.05 5.99 -8.91
N ARG A 209 -2.00 5.17 -8.94
CA ARG A 209 -1.00 5.26 -10.01
C ARG A 209 -1.68 5.03 -11.37
N VAL A 210 -1.20 5.70 -12.40
CA VAL A 210 -1.70 5.51 -13.77
C VAL A 210 -0.99 4.29 -14.37
N THR A 211 -1.58 3.11 -14.17
CA THR A 211 -1.11 1.83 -14.73
C THR A 211 -2.30 0.99 -15.19
N ARG A 212 -2.06 0.04 -16.11
CA ARG A 212 -3.13 -0.80 -16.69
C ARG A 212 -3.91 -1.59 -15.65
N LEU A 213 -3.26 -2.01 -14.56
CA LEU A 213 -3.93 -2.78 -13.49
C LEU A 213 -4.95 -1.97 -12.69
N LYS A 214 -4.98 -0.65 -12.87
CA LYS A 214 -5.89 0.24 -12.14
C LYS A 214 -7.25 0.44 -12.82
N GLY A 215 -7.46 -0.15 -14.01
CA GLY A 215 -8.76 -0.15 -14.68
C GLY A 215 -9.26 1.24 -15.08
N LEU A 216 -8.35 2.13 -15.46
CA LEU A 216 -8.70 3.52 -15.79
C LEU A 216 -9.47 3.63 -17.09
N GLU A 217 -9.31 2.68 -18.04
CA GLU A 217 -10.14 2.60 -19.24
C GLU A 217 -11.61 2.36 -18.88
N GLN A 218 -11.86 1.44 -17.92
CA GLN A 218 -13.21 1.14 -17.43
C GLN A 218 -13.83 2.35 -16.72
N PHE A 219 -13.02 3.07 -15.94
CA PHE A 219 -13.46 4.31 -15.30
C PHE A 219 -13.84 5.39 -16.34
N ILE A 220 -13.00 5.60 -17.34
CA ILE A 220 -13.25 6.59 -18.41
C ILE A 220 -14.50 6.22 -19.20
N GLY A 221 -14.68 4.95 -19.55
CA GLY A 221 -15.88 4.49 -20.22
C GLY A 221 -17.15 4.67 -19.37
N ALA A 222 -17.09 4.32 -18.07
CA ALA A 222 -18.18 4.56 -17.12
C ALA A 222 -18.48 6.06 -16.97
N ALA A 223 -17.46 6.90 -16.92
CA ALA A 223 -17.59 8.35 -16.83
C ALA A 223 -18.32 8.94 -18.05
N ALA A 224 -18.09 8.42 -19.26
CA ALA A 224 -18.80 8.83 -20.45
C ALA A 224 -20.31 8.54 -20.35
N VAL A 225 -20.67 7.32 -19.92
CA VAL A 225 -22.09 6.95 -19.69
C VAL A 225 -22.73 7.81 -18.61
N LEU A 226 -22.01 8.10 -17.52
CA LEU A 226 -22.49 8.94 -16.43
C LEU A 226 -22.70 10.39 -16.87
N ALA A 227 -21.82 10.92 -17.73
CA ALA A 227 -21.87 12.29 -18.19
C ALA A 227 -23.13 12.63 -19.01
N GLU A 228 -23.77 11.64 -19.64
CA GLU A 228 -25.04 11.80 -20.35
C GLU A 228 -26.19 12.11 -19.40
N ARG A 229 -26.25 11.46 -18.22
CA ARG A 229 -27.32 11.62 -17.24
C ARG A 229 -27.02 12.65 -16.16
N HIS A 230 -25.75 12.87 -15.88
CA HIS A 230 -25.25 13.85 -14.91
C HIS A 230 -24.35 14.88 -15.64
N PRO A 231 -24.92 15.81 -16.40
CA PRO A 231 -24.16 16.73 -17.27
C PRO A 231 -23.22 17.66 -16.50
N ARG A 232 -23.48 17.88 -15.20
CA ARG A 232 -22.60 18.66 -14.31
C ARG A 232 -21.50 17.83 -13.64
N ALA A 233 -21.54 16.49 -13.75
CA ALA A 233 -20.54 15.65 -13.10
C ALA A 233 -19.14 15.90 -13.67
N ARG A 234 -18.16 15.91 -12.77
CA ARG A 234 -16.74 15.99 -13.05
C ARG A 234 -16.06 14.70 -12.59
N PHE A 235 -15.01 14.33 -13.30
CA PHE A 235 -14.27 13.13 -13.06
C PHE A 235 -12.81 13.47 -12.79
N LEU A 236 -12.21 12.80 -11.81
CA LEU A 236 -10.84 13.09 -11.37
C LEU A 236 -10.02 11.80 -11.31
N VAL A 237 -8.85 11.83 -11.92
CA VAL A 237 -7.79 10.84 -11.70
C VAL A 237 -6.60 11.53 -11.04
N ALA A 238 -6.37 11.21 -9.76
CA ALA A 238 -5.24 11.72 -8.97
C ALA A 238 -4.16 10.64 -8.85
N GLY A 239 -3.03 10.88 -9.47
CA GLY A 239 -1.87 10.02 -9.53
C GLY A 239 -1.06 10.21 -10.81
N GLU A 240 0.15 9.70 -10.80
CA GLU A 240 1.08 9.81 -11.93
C GLU A 240 1.33 8.44 -12.58
N PRO A 241 1.78 8.40 -13.83
CA PRO A 241 2.20 7.17 -14.47
C PRO A 241 3.41 6.57 -13.73
N ALA A 242 3.48 5.25 -13.68
CA ALA A 242 4.72 4.60 -13.32
C ALA A 242 5.80 4.89 -14.38
N PRO A 243 7.09 4.88 -14.04
CA PRO A 243 8.14 5.08 -15.02
C PRO A 243 7.99 4.10 -16.20
N GLY A 244 7.86 4.63 -17.40
CA GLY A 244 7.59 3.89 -18.64
C GLY A 244 6.10 3.80 -19.05
N ASP A 245 5.18 4.27 -18.23
CA ASP A 245 3.74 4.28 -18.51
C ASP A 245 3.23 5.65 -19.03
N GLU A 246 4.11 6.57 -19.45
CA GLU A 246 3.74 7.90 -19.95
C GLU A 246 2.87 7.82 -21.21
N LEU A 247 3.18 6.87 -22.10
CA LEU A 247 2.37 6.60 -23.29
C LEU A 247 0.97 6.07 -22.94
N TYR A 248 0.85 5.36 -21.82
CA TYR A 248 -0.44 4.89 -21.34
C TYR A 248 -1.31 6.07 -20.87
N LEU A 249 -0.75 7.02 -20.11
CA LEU A 249 -1.48 8.24 -19.75
C LEU A 249 -1.95 9.02 -20.99
N ALA A 250 -1.09 9.15 -22.01
CA ALA A 250 -1.48 9.79 -23.28
C ALA A 250 -2.61 9.04 -23.99
N SER A 251 -2.62 7.69 -23.92
CA SER A 251 -3.71 6.88 -24.49
C SER A 251 -5.04 7.08 -23.75
N LEU A 252 -5.02 7.22 -22.42
CA LEU A 252 -6.22 7.51 -21.61
C LEU A 252 -6.80 8.88 -21.92
N LYS A 253 -5.97 9.91 -22.08
CA LYS A 253 -6.42 11.25 -22.51
C LYS A 253 -7.07 11.22 -23.89
N ARG A 254 -6.49 10.48 -24.83
CA ARG A 254 -7.12 10.29 -26.17
C ARG A 254 -8.44 9.51 -26.08
N LEU A 255 -8.54 8.53 -25.19
CA LEU A 255 -9.79 7.79 -24.94
C LEU A 255 -10.88 8.74 -24.43
N ALA A 256 -10.59 9.56 -23.43
CA ALA A 256 -11.52 10.55 -22.87
C ALA A 256 -12.01 11.54 -23.94
N ALA A 257 -11.10 12.05 -24.80
CA ALA A 257 -11.46 12.94 -25.88
C ALA A 257 -12.38 12.25 -26.91
N ARG A 258 -12.08 11.01 -27.32
CA ARG A 258 -12.94 10.24 -28.25
C ARG A 258 -14.34 9.97 -27.69
N LEU A 259 -14.46 9.81 -26.36
CA LEU A 259 -15.74 9.61 -25.68
C LEU A 259 -16.45 10.90 -25.30
N GLY A 260 -15.94 12.06 -25.72
CA GLY A 260 -16.59 13.37 -25.49
C GLY A 260 -16.56 13.86 -24.05
N ILE A 261 -15.68 13.32 -23.20
CA ILE A 261 -15.56 13.72 -21.78
C ILE A 261 -14.22 14.39 -21.45
N GLY A 262 -13.42 14.76 -22.47
CA GLY A 262 -12.10 15.37 -22.25
C GLY A 262 -12.13 16.58 -21.32
N ASP A 263 -13.11 17.47 -21.49
CA ASP A 263 -13.28 18.69 -20.68
C ASP A 263 -13.89 18.44 -19.30
N ARG A 264 -14.35 17.22 -19.03
CA ARG A 264 -14.97 16.82 -17.75
C ARG A 264 -14.09 15.93 -16.91
N LEU A 265 -12.97 15.43 -17.48
CA LEU A 265 -12.03 14.55 -16.83
C LEU A 265 -10.70 15.26 -16.57
N VAL A 266 -10.37 15.42 -15.30
CA VAL A 266 -9.11 16.03 -14.84
C VAL A 266 -8.11 14.94 -14.49
N PHE A 267 -6.91 14.99 -15.05
CA PHE A 267 -5.74 14.22 -14.61
C PHE A 267 -4.86 15.14 -13.75
N ALA A 268 -4.94 15.01 -12.43
CA ALA A 268 -4.33 15.95 -11.48
C ALA A 268 -2.84 15.66 -11.17
N GLY A 269 -2.27 14.58 -11.75
CA GLY A 269 -0.91 14.18 -11.41
C GLY A 269 -0.78 13.68 -9.96
N LEU A 270 0.45 13.62 -9.46
CA LEU A 270 0.72 13.24 -8.07
C LEU A 270 0.19 14.32 -7.11
N ARG A 271 -0.65 13.90 -6.17
CA ARG A 271 -1.20 14.77 -5.12
C ARG A 271 -0.76 14.25 -3.75
N GLN A 272 -0.35 15.16 -2.88
CA GLN A 272 0.01 14.84 -1.49
C GLN A 272 -1.16 15.10 -0.51
N ASP A 273 -2.14 15.90 -0.92
CA ASP A 273 -3.35 16.29 -0.21
C ASP A 273 -4.51 15.32 -0.45
N VAL A 274 -4.24 14.02 -0.54
CA VAL A 274 -5.24 12.97 -0.78
C VAL A 274 -6.43 13.05 0.19
N PRO A 275 -6.27 13.32 1.51
CA PRO A 275 -7.41 13.52 2.40
C PRO A 275 -8.34 14.65 1.96
N ALA A 276 -7.78 15.78 1.54
CA ALA A 276 -8.54 16.93 1.07
C ALA A 276 -9.27 16.64 -0.25
N LEU A 277 -8.58 15.98 -1.21
CA LEU A 277 -9.21 15.53 -2.46
C LEU A 277 -10.40 14.60 -2.22
N LEU A 278 -10.22 13.61 -1.33
CA LEU A 278 -11.30 12.68 -1.00
C LEU A 278 -12.44 13.39 -0.26
N GLY A 279 -12.13 14.25 0.71
CA GLY A 279 -13.16 15.05 1.40
C GLY A 279 -13.94 16.01 0.49
N ALA A 280 -13.35 16.42 -0.65
CA ALA A 280 -14.04 17.21 -1.69
C ALA A 280 -14.82 16.34 -2.70
N SER A 281 -14.67 15.02 -2.66
CA SER A 281 -15.26 14.08 -3.63
C SER A 281 -16.70 13.71 -3.23
N THR A 282 -17.56 13.50 -4.23
CA THR A 282 -18.92 13.00 -4.04
C THR A 282 -18.94 11.47 -3.98
N VAL A 283 -18.16 10.81 -4.85
CA VAL A 283 -18.01 9.36 -4.91
C VAL A 283 -16.55 9.03 -5.18
N ALA A 284 -15.98 8.10 -4.44
CA ALA A 284 -14.70 7.52 -4.75
C ALA A 284 -14.85 6.22 -5.54
N VAL A 285 -13.97 5.98 -6.50
CA VAL A 285 -13.99 4.79 -7.35
C VAL A 285 -12.63 4.10 -7.32
N MET A 286 -12.63 2.79 -7.13
CA MET A 286 -11.45 1.92 -7.26
C MET A 286 -11.74 0.85 -8.33
N PRO A 287 -11.48 1.11 -9.61
CA PRO A 287 -11.85 0.22 -10.72
C PRO A 287 -10.77 -0.82 -11.03
N SER A 288 -9.88 -1.11 -10.09
CA SER A 288 -8.70 -1.94 -10.27
C SER A 288 -9.01 -3.35 -10.80
N LEU A 289 -8.16 -3.85 -11.68
CA LEU A 289 -8.24 -5.22 -12.22
C LEU A 289 -7.53 -6.24 -11.31
N ASN A 290 -6.59 -5.77 -10.49
CA ASN A 290 -5.85 -6.59 -9.54
C ASN A 290 -5.36 -5.74 -8.37
N GLU A 291 -5.56 -6.24 -7.14
CA GLU A 291 -5.08 -5.65 -5.89
C GLU A 291 -4.75 -6.76 -4.89
N ALA A 292 -3.88 -6.44 -3.93
CA ALA A 292 -3.81 -7.18 -2.68
C ALA A 292 -4.81 -6.56 -1.67
N LEU A 293 -4.45 -5.39 -1.11
CA LEU A 293 -5.35 -4.51 -0.35
C LEU A 293 -4.99 -3.06 -0.68
N SER A 294 -5.91 -2.35 -1.31
CA SER A 294 -5.68 -0.99 -1.81
C SER A 294 -5.63 0.03 -0.69
N ASN A 295 -4.54 0.82 -0.62
CA ASN A 295 -4.47 1.96 0.30
C ASN A 295 -5.51 3.03 -0.05
N SER A 296 -5.71 3.33 -1.34
CA SER A 296 -6.68 4.34 -1.76
C SER A 296 -8.12 3.94 -1.43
N LEU A 297 -8.46 2.63 -1.44
CA LEU A 297 -9.74 2.16 -0.91
C LEU A 297 -9.87 2.50 0.57
N LEU A 298 -8.87 2.12 1.38
CA LEU A 298 -8.89 2.37 2.82
C LEU A 298 -8.91 3.88 3.13
N GLU A 299 -8.20 4.70 2.34
CA GLU A 299 -8.19 6.16 2.46
C GLU A 299 -9.55 6.77 2.09
N SER A 300 -10.22 6.28 1.03
CA SER A 300 -11.57 6.72 0.66
C SER A 300 -12.59 6.39 1.74
N MET A 301 -12.52 5.18 2.29
CA MET A 301 -13.34 4.74 3.42
C MET A 301 -13.05 5.57 4.69
N ALA A 302 -11.78 5.89 4.96
CA ALA A 302 -11.38 6.74 6.08
C ALA A 302 -11.90 8.18 5.96
N ALA A 303 -11.97 8.71 4.75
CA ALA A 303 -12.58 10.01 4.48
C ALA A 303 -14.11 9.99 4.59
N GLY A 304 -14.74 8.82 4.79
CA GLY A 304 -16.19 8.68 4.82
C GLY A 304 -16.85 8.92 3.46
N VAL A 305 -16.10 8.81 2.37
CA VAL A 305 -16.62 9.01 1.01
C VAL A 305 -17.28 7.72 0.52
N PRO A 306 -18.52 7.80 -0.01
CA PRO A 306 -19.16 6.63 -0.61
C PRO A 306 -18.28 6.05 -1.72
N THR A 307 -18.02 4.76 -1.66
CA THR A 307 -17.02 4.13 -2.52
C THR A 307 -17.60 3.00 -3.35
N VAL A 308 -17.30 3.02 -4.66
CA VAL A 308 -17.52 1.89 -5.57
C VAL A 308 -16.18 1.26 -5.88
N ALA A 309 -16.04 -0.04 -5.66
CA ALA A 309 -14.80 -0.76 -5.89
C ALA A 309 -15.03 -2.06 -6.66
N THR A 310 -14.00 -2.52 -7.37
CA THR A 310 -14.03 -3.85 -7.99
C THR A 310 -13.76 -4.95 -6.96
N ARG A 311 -14.41 -6.09 -7.13
CA ARG A 311 -14.30 -7.28 -6.27
C ARG A 311 -13.00 -8.05 -6.59
N VAL A 312 -11.86 -7.49 -6.18
CA VAL A 312 -10.53 -8.06 -6.43
C VAL A 312 -9.71 -8.16 -5.14
N GLY A 313 -8.90 -9.19 -5.01
CA GLY A 313 -7.98 -9.40 -3.88
C GLY A 313 -8.67 -9.21 -2.52
N GLY A 314 -8.05 -8.41 -1.66
CA GLY A 314 -8.56 -8.08 -0.32
C GLY A 314 -9.64 -6.99 -0.28
N THR A 315 -10.12 -6.48 -1.43
CA THR A 315 -11.20 -5.48 -1.46
C THR A 315 -12.44 -5.93 -0.68
N PRO A 316 -12.96 -7.19 -0.85
CA PRO A 316 -14.11 -7.67 -0.09
C PRO A 316 -13.84 -7.87 1.41
N GLU A 317 -12.58 -7.87 1.83
CA GLU A 317 -12.23 -7.95 3.25
C GLU A 317 -12.43 -6.61 3.97
N ALA A 318 -12.31 -5.49 3.23
CA ALA A 318 -12.47 -4.14 3.76
C ALA A 318 -13.85 -3.56 3.49
N LEU A 319 -14.42 -3.75 2.30
CA LEU A 319 -15.67 -3.15 1.87
C LEU A 319 -16.74 -4.22 1.68
N THR A 320 -17.84 -4.11 2.45
CA THR A 320 -19.00 -4.99 2.35
C THR A 320 -20.02 -4.38 1.38
N ASP A 321 -20.37 -5.18 0.35
CA ASP A 321 -21.31 -4.77 -0.70
C ASP A 321 -22.71 -4.46 -0.15
N GLY A 322 -23.24 -3.28 -0.48
CA GLY A 322 -24.52 -2.80 -0.02
C GLY A 322 -24.58 -2.35 1.45
N GLU A 323 -23.46 -2.37 2.19
CA GLU A 323 -23.38 -1.94 3.59
C GLU A 323 -22.39 -0.78 3.80
N SER A 324 -21.16 -0.93 3.35
CA SER A 324 -20.09 0.08 3.47
C SER A 324 -19.61 0.62 2.12
N GLY A 325 -20.28 0.27 1.04
CA GLY A 325 -20.04 0.69 -0.33
C GLY A 325 -20.63 -0.29 -1.32
N LEU A 326 -20.21 -0.19 -2.58
CA LEU A 326 -20.67 -1.08 -3.64
C LEU A 326 -19.51 -1.81 -4.28
N LEU A 327 -19.69 -3.13 -4.51
CA LEU A 327 -18.71 -3.99 -5.17
C LEU A 327 -19.21 -4.41 -6.55
N VAL A 328 -18.38 -4.23 -7.57
CA VAL A 328 -18.66 -4.61 -8.95
C VAL A 328 -17.64 -5.62 -9.49
N PRO A 329 -17.97 -6.41 -10.51
CA PRO A 329 -16.99 -7.27 -11.15
C PRO A 329 -15.83 -6.46 -11.78
N PRO A 330 -14.58 -6.95 -11.71
CA PRO A 330 -13.45 -6.30 -12.39
C PRO A 330 -13.64 -6.32 -13.91
N GLY A 331 -13.32 -5.18 -14.57
CA GLY A 331 -13.46 -5.04 -16.02
C GLY A 331 -14.88 -4.72 -16.50
N ASP A 332 -15.90 -4.81 -15.65
CA ASP A 332 -17.30 -4.51 -15.99
C ASP A 332 -17.58 -2.99 -15.88
N MET A 333 -17.42 -2.31 -17.00
CA MET A 333 -17.69 -0.88 -17.14
C MET A 333 -19.17 -0.55 -16.88
N ALA A 334 -20.10 -1.41 -17.32
CA ALA A 334 -21.53 -1.14 -17.20
C ALA A 334 -21.98 -1.25 -15.72
N ALA A 335 -21.52 -2.29 -15.01
CA ALA A 335 -21.76 -2.41 -13.58
C ALA A 335 -21.13 -1.26 -12.79
N LEU A 336 -19.93 -0.81 -13.16
CA LEU A 336 -19.28 0.34 -12.56
C LEU A 336 -20.10 1.62 -12.72
N ALA A 337 -20.55 1.91 -13.95
CA ALA A 337 -21.39 3.08 -14.24
C ALA A 337 -22.72 3.03 -13.45
N ALA A 338 -23.37 1.85 -13.43
CA ALA A 338 -24.63 1.68 -12.69
C ALA A 338 -24.46 1.88 -11.18
N ALA A 339 -23.38 1.37 -10.58
CA ALA A 339 -23.09 1.52 -9.16
C ALA A 339 -22.79 2.99 -8.79
N VAL A 340 -21.97 3.69 -9.57
CA VAL A 340 -21.67 5.11 -9.35
C VAL A 340 -22.96 5.94 -9.50
N ARG A 341 -23.76 5.68 -10.54
CA ARG A 341 -25.03 6.36 -10.75
C ARG A 341 -25.95 6.21 -9.53
N ARG A 342 -26.10 4.99 -8.99
CA ARG A 342 -26.92 4.75 -7.80
C ARG A 342 -26.51 5.65 -6.63
N LEU A 343 -25.20 5.88 -6.42
CA LEU A 343 -24.72 6.77 -5.36
C LEU A 343 -24.94 8.25 -5.67
N LEU A 344 -24.91 8.64 -6.94
CA LEU A 344 -25.21 10.01 -7.36
C LEU A 344 -26.72 10.33 -7.28
N ASP A 345 -27.58 9.35 -7.57
CA ASP A 345 -29.03 9.47 -7.58
C ASP A 345 -29.63 9.43 -6.16
N ASP A 346 -28.94 8.78 -5.19
CA ASP A 346 -29.38 8.66 -3.79
C ASP A 346 -28.29 9.13 -2.81
N PRO A 347 -28.19 10.45 -2.56
CA PRO A 347 -27.23 11.02 -1.61
C PRO A 347 -27.39 10.53 -0.17
N ALA A 348 -28.61 10.13 0.23
CA ALA A 348 -28.86 9.63 1.58
C ALA A 348 -28.22 8.24 1.79
N ALA A 349 -28.45 7.31 0.85
CA ALA A 349 -27.78 6.01 0.85
C ALA A 349 -26.26 6.16 0.71
N ALA A 350 -25.79 7.04 -0.18
CA ALA A 350 -24.38 7.33 -0.35
C ALA A 350 -23.73 7.77 0.97
N THR A 351 -24.34 8.72 1.68
CA THR A 351 -23.87 9.19 2.99
C THR A 351 -23.88 8.07 4.05
N ALA A 352 -24.88 7.20 4.04
CA ALA A 352 -24.95 6.06 4.95
C ALA A 352 -23.79 5.07 4.71
N TYR A 353 -23.49 4.76 3.44
CA TYR A 353 -22.35 3.91 3.07
C TYR A 353 -21.02 4.53 3.49
N GLY A 354 -20.80 5.82 3.25
CA GLY A 354 -19.58 6.51 3.67
C GLY A 354 -19.36 6.44 5.18
N ARG A 355 -20.41 6.69 5.98
CA ARG A 355 -20.34 6.55 7.45
C ARG A 355 -20.06 5.12 7.89
N ALA A 356 -20.65 4.13 7.25
CA ALA A 356 -20.40 2.72 7.55
C ALA A 356 -18.96 2.34 7.19
N ALA A 357 -18.46 2.79 6.03
CA ALA A 357 -17.08 2.60 5.61
C ALA A 357 -16.07 3.16 6.62
N ARG A 358 -16.30 4.39 7.11
CA ARG A 358 -15.45 5.03 8.12
C ARG A 358 -15.38 4.18 9.40
N ARG A 359 -16.51 3.67 9.90
CA ARG A 359 -16.53 2.79 11.08
C ARG A 359 -15.72 1.52 10.89
N VAL A 360 -15.74 0.91 9.70
CA VAL A 360 -14.91 -0.26 9.38
C VAL A 360 -13.43 0.07 9.51
N ILE A 361 -12.99 1.24 9.01
CA ILE A 361 -11.59 1.67 9.14
C ILE A 361 -11.20 1.89 10.60
N GLU A 362 -12.04 2.57 11.38
CA GLU A 362 -11.80 2.83 12.81
C GLU A 362 -11.60 1.54 13.60
N GLN A 363 -12.41 0.52 13.32
CA GLN A 363 -12.41 -0.74 14.04
C GLN A 363 -11.30 -1.71 13.59
N ARG A 364 -11.01 -1.78 12.28
CA ARG A 364 -10.23 -2.88 11.70
C ARG A 364 -8.97 -2.45 10.97
N PHE A 365 -8.96 -1.28 10.36
CA PHE A 365 -7.89 -0.84 9.45
C PHE A 365 -7.25 0.48 9.88
N SER A 366 -7.34 0.84 11.17
CA SER A 366 -6.63 2.00 11.71
C SER A 366 -5.12 1.72 11.79
N LEU A 367 -4.30 2.78 11.70
CA LEU A 367 -2.86 2.71 11.92
C LEU A 367 -2.55 2.06 13.29
N ARG A 368 -3.29 2.41 14.32
CA ARG A 368 -3.15 1.82 15.67
C ARG A 368 -3.33 0.30 15.66
N THR A 369 -4.33 -0.20 14.93
CA THR A 369 -4.60 -1.65 14.82
C THR A 369 -3.44 -2.36 14.11
N MET A 370 -2.94 -1.79 13.00
CA MET A 370 -1.81 -2.34 12.25
C MET A 370 -0.53 -2.36 13.09
N VAL A 371 -0.21 -1.27 13.79
CA VAL A 371 0.98 -1.17 14.66
C VAL A 371 0.91 -2.21 15.76
N ALA A 372 -0.20 -2.26 16.52
CA ALA A 372 -0.37 -3.21 17.60
C ALA A 372 -0.29 -4.68 17.14
N ALA A 373 -0.83 -5.01 15.96
CA ALA A 373 -0.72 -6.36 15.39
C ALA A 373 0.73 -6.68 14.98
N THR A 374 1.45 -5.70 14.42
CA THR A 374 2.85 -5.88 14.02
C THR A 374 3.77 -6.07 15.24
N GLU A 375 3.60 -5.26 16.27
CA GLU A 375 4.40 -5.37 17.50
C GLU A 375 4.16 -6.71 18.22
N ARG A 376 2.90 -7.15 18.31
CA ARG A 376 2.57 -8.50 18.84
C ARG A 376 3.25 -9.60 18.04
N LEU A 377 3.25 -9.49 16.70
CA LEU A 377 3.94 -10.46 15.85
C LEU A 377 5.45 -10.47 16.13
N TYR A 378 6.10 -9.32 16.18
CA TYR A 378 7.54 -9.20 16.41
C TYR A 378 7.95 -9.83 17.73
N VAL A 379 7.30 -9.44 18.83
CA VAL A 379 7.57 -9.98 20.19
C VAL A 379 7.28 -11.48 20.24
N GLY A 380 6.16 -11.93 19.69
CA GLY A 380 5.80 -13.35 19.69
C GLY A 380 6.76 -14.23 18.88
N LEU A 381 7.33 -13.70 17.78
CA LEU A 381 8.36 -14.42 17.00
C LEU A 381 9.67 -14.54 17.79
N LEU A 382 10.13 -13.48 18.43
CA LEU A 382 11.33 -13.52 19.28
C LEU A 382 11.19 -14.52 20.44
N GLN A 383 10.06 -14.49 21.14
CA GLN A 383 9.79 -15.42 22.23
C GLN A 383 9.79 -16.89 21.77
N ARG A 384 9.18 -17.19 20.63
CA ARG A 384 9.19 -18.54 20.05
C ARG A 384 10.59 -18.99 19.67
N THR A 385 11.40 -18.10 19.09
CA THR A 385 12.78 -18.42 18.71
C THR A 385 13.66 -18.69 19.94
N ALA A 386 13.55 -17.86 20.98
CA ALA A 386 14.28 -18.05 22.24
C ALA A 386 13.94 -19.40 22.90
N ARG A 387 12.66 -19.77 22.95
CA ARG A 387 12.24 -21.09 23.49
C ARG A 387 12.79 -22.27 22.70
N ARG A 388 12.89 -22.17 21.37
CA ARG A 388 13.46 -23.23 20.50
C ARG A 388 14.98 -23.37 20.64
N GLN A 389 15.68 -22.31 21.05
CA GLN A 389 17.11 -22.35 21.30
C GLN A 389 17.44 -22.88 22.71
N ALA A 390 16.50 -22.78 23.64
CA ALA A 390 16.65 -23.28 25.02
C ALA A 390 16.19 -24.75 25.19
N ALA A 391 15.47 -25.32 24.23
CA ALA A 391 15.05 -26.71 24.17
C ALA A 391 16.01 -27.57 23.33
#